data_0be01f86c4da1469e0cba747fce0e3bf
#
_entry.id   0be01f86c4da1469e0cba747fce0e3bf
#
_cell.length_a   1.000
_cell.length_b   1.000
_cell.length_c   1.000
_cell.angle_alpha   90.00
_cell.angle_beta   90.00
_cell.angle_gamma   90.00
#
_symmetry.space_group_name_H-M   'P 1'
#
loop_
_entity.id
_entity.type
_entity.pdbx_description
1 polymer ?
#
loop_
_entity_poly.entity_id
_entity_poly.type
_entity_poly.pdbx_seq_one_letter_code
_entity_poly.pdbx_strand_id
1 'polypeptide(L)'
;MAFGVMSSGHPATDRARLNRLAHRACASGFTAGIGWRYPHYAQLLESKPALDFLEVHSENFFGQGGAAWAVLQQARQTYPVSLHGVGLALGSSAGVDPWHLDQLARLVARIEPVRVSDHACFARGSWGGASVHAADLLPIAFHQRSLDVLCANVQQVQERLKRPLLVENLSAHVRFNSSDMRETEFLTELVRRSGCSLLVDVNNIYVNALNERLAGRSADPVRVCTEWLDQIPPHAAAELHVAGHTDCGDIVIDDHGSRVCDEVWQIYRHAQARFGGVATLVEWDTDIPPLQVLLDEAARARALLPAVAEAVGA
;
A
#
# COMPACT_ATOMS: atom_id res chain seq x y z
N MET A 1 -32.58 18.62 42.30
CA MET A 1 -32.37 18.02 40.98
C MET A 1 -30.87 17.92 40.76
N ALA A 2 -30.33 16.71 40.83
CA ALA A 2 -28.89 16.48 40.73
C ALA A 2 -28.55 16.19 39.27
N PHE A 3 -27.68 16.99 38.67
CA PHE A 3 -27.11 16.74 37.35
C PHE A 3 -25.99 15.70 37.48
N GLY A 4 -26.20 14.52 36.87
CA GLY A 4 -25.19 13.50 36.76
C GLY A 4 -24.09 13.93 35.83
N VAL A 5 -22.85 13.91 36.32
CA VAL A 5 -21.61 14.11 35.53
C VAL A 5 -21.38 12.87 34.72
N MET A 6 -21.46 12.96 33.39
CA MET A 6 -20.97 11.89 32.47
C MET A 6 -19.44 11.83 32.55
N SER A 7 -18.94 10.66 32.92
CA SER A 7 -17.51 10.33 32.95
C SER A 7 -16.94 10.37 31.54
N SER A 8 -16.11 11.37 31.27
CA SER A 8 -15.28 11.44 30.04
C SER A 8 -14.15 10.41 30.15
N GLY A 9 -14.23 9.35 29.36
CA GLY A 9 -13.16 8.38 29.21
C GLY A 9 -11.84 9.06 28.81
N HIS A 10 -10.75 8.71 29.50
CA HIS A 10 -9.43 9.32 29.33
C HIS A 10 -8.84 8.95 27.97
N PRO A 11 -8.36 9.89 27.14
CA PRO A 11 -7.80 9.60 25.81
C PRO A 11 -6.54 8.70 25.83
N ALA A 12 -5.86 8.58 26.98
CA ALA A 12 -4.70 7.72 27.15
C ALA A 12 -5.03 6.20 27.17
N THR A 13 -6.25 5.83 27.60
CA THR A 13 -6.70 4.43 27.66
C THR A 13 -7.11 3.87 26.31
N ASP A 14 -7.65 4.71 25.42
CA ASP A 14 -7.99 4.32 24.07
C ASP A 14 -6.75 4.14 23.18
N ARG A 15 -5.75 5.00 23.32
CA ARG A 15 -4.48 4.88 22.59
C ARG A 15 -3.71 3.60 22.94
N ALA A 16 -3.71 3.21 24.21
CA ALA A 16 -3.11 1.96 24.66
C ALA A 16 -3.89 0.72 24.19
N ARG A 17 -5.22 0.83 24.04
CA ARG A 17 -6.08 -0.23 23.49
C ARG A 17 -5.87 -0.38 21.99
N LEU A 18 -5.76 0.71 21.25
CA LEU A 18 -5.54 0.75 19.80
C LEU A 18 -4.13 0.29 19.43
N ASN A 19 -3.10 0.68 20.21
CA ASN A 19 -1.75 0.13 20.05
C ASN A 19 -1.74 -1.38 20.35
N ARG A 20 -2.51 -1.86 21.32
CA ARG A 20 -2.64 -3.30 21.58
C ARG A 20 -3.40 -4.02 20.45
N LEU A 21 -4.36 -3.38 19.78
CA LEU A 21 -5.04 -3.95 18.62
C LEU A 21 -4.13 -3.95 17.39
N ALA A 22 -3.36 -2.88 17.16
CA ALA A 22 -2.34 -2.82 16.11
C ALA A 22 -1.20 -3.82 16.36
N HIS A 23 -0.70 -3.94 17.59
CA HIS A 23 0.28 -4.97 17.96
C HIS A 23 -0.31 -6.39 17.93
N ARG A 24 -1.59 -6.61 18.23
CA ARG A 24 -2.25 -7.89 18.04
C ARG A 24 -2.45 -8.22 16.55
N ALA A 25 -2.74 -7.26 15.70
CA ALA A 25 -2.79 -7.46 14.25
C ALA A 25 -1.40 -7.81 13.68
N CYS A 26 -0.30 -7.22 14.23
CA CYS A 26 1.07 -7.62 13.91
C CYS A 26 1.55 -8.89 14.61
N ALA A 27 0.99 -9.25 15.78
CA ALA A 27 1.45 -10.38 16.60
C ALA A 27 0.65 -11.68 16.41
N SER A 28 -0.51 -11.63 15.74
CA SER A 28 -1.42 -12.78 15.60
C SER A 28 -1.48 -13.40 14.21
N GLY A 29 -0.42 -13.25 13.41
CA GLY A 29 -0.39 -13.88 12.10
C GLY A 29 -1.03 -13.02 11.00
N PHE A 30 -1.02 -13.54 9.82
CA PHE A 30 -1.48 -12.98 8.57
C PHE A 30 -2.84 -12.29 8.61
N THR A 31 -2.94 -11.15 7.95
CA THR A 31 -4.19 -10.40 7.74
C THR A 31 -4.47 -10.18 6.27
N ALA A 32 -5.72 -10.37 5.84
CA ALA A 32 -6.18 -10.08 4.48
C ALA A 32 -7.25 -9.00 4.50
N GLY A 33 -7.04 -7.98 3.66
CA GLY A 33 -7.96 -6.87 3.45
C GLY A 33 -8.32 -6.71 1.99
N ILE A 34 -9.21 -5.74 1.73
CA ILE A 34 -9.61 -5.33 0.38
C ILE A 34 -9.51 -3.82 0.22
N GLY A 35 -9.21 -3.37 -0.99
CA GLY A 35 -9.41 -1.99 -1.39
C GLY A 35 -10.91 -1.64 -1.34
N TRP A 36 -11.29 -0.72 -0.47
CA TRP A 36 -12.70 -0.35 -0.29
C TRP A 36 -13.04 0.86 -1.13
N ARG A 37 -13.84 0.65 -2.17
CA ARG A 37 -14.21 1.66 -3.15
C ARG A 37 -15.70 2.02 -3.05
N TYR A 38 -16.07 3.20 -3.54
CA TYR A 38 -17.43 3.77 -3.43
C TYR A 38 -18.58 2.81 -3.72
N PRO A 39 -18.56 1.96 -4.79
CA PRO A 39 -19.66 1.04 -5.07
C PRO A 39 -19.96 0.04 -3.95
N HIS A 40 -18.98 -0.26 -3.10
CA HIS A 40 -19.11 -1.25 -2.02
C HIS A 40 -19.48 -0.66 -0.66
N TYR A 41 -19.54 0.67 -0.53
CA TYR A 41 -19.69 1.32 0.78
C TYR A 41 -20.93 0.84 1.54
N ALA A 42 -22.11 0.93 0.92
CA ALA A 42 -23.34 0.55 1.58
C ALA A 42 -23.38 -0.96 1.92
N GLN A 43 -23.09 -1.82 0.93
CA GLN A 43 -23.14 -3.26 1.09
C GLN A 43 -22.19 -3.76 2.18
N LEU A 44 -20.95 -3.24 2.24
CA LEU A 44 -19.97 -3.64 3.24
C LEU A 44 -20.40 -3.21 4.66
N LEU A 45 -20.92 -1.99 4.81
CA LEU A 45 -21.40 -1.50 6.09
C LEU A 45 -22.62 -2.25 6.61
N GLU A 46 -23.50 -2.71 5.72
CA GLU A 46 -24.67 -3.51 6.06
C GLU A 46 -24.31 -4.96 6.37
N SER A 47 -23.58 -5.64 5.47
CA SER A 47 -23.28 -7.07 5.58
C SER A 47 -22.15 -7.41 6.57
N LYS A 48 -21.25 -6.48 6.81
CA LYS A 48 -20.08 -6.61 7.71
C LYS A 48 -19.31 -7.93 7.52
N PRO A 49 -18.82 -8.22 6.30
CA PRO A 49 -18.12 -9.47 6.04
C PRO A 49 -16.86 -9.61 6.89
N ALA A 50 -16.41 -10.86 7.07
CA ALA A 50 -15.20 -11.16 7.84
C ALA A 50 -13.94 -10.74 7.07
N LEU A 51 -13.45 -9.53 7.31
CA LEU A 51 -12.20 -8.97 6.81
C LEU A 51 -11.34 -8.51 7.99
N ASP A 52 -10.01 -8.55 7.82
CA ASP A 52 -9.09 -8.13 8.87
C ASP A 52 -8.84 -6.63 8.83
N PHE A 53 -8.90 -6.01 7.66
CA PHE A 53 -8.81 -4.56 7.48
C PHE A 53 -9.41 -4.12 6.16
N LEU A 54 -9.62 -2.82 6.02
CA LEU A 54 -9.98 -2.14 4.78
C LEU A 54 -8.88 -1.16 4.41
N GLU A 55 -8.67 -0.98 3.11
CA GLU A 55 -7.84 0.11 2.63
C GLU A 55 -8.65 1.11 1.83
N VAL A 56 -8.31 2.38 1.99
CA VAL A 56 -8.93 3.48 1.26
C VAL A 56 -7.86 4.41 0.68
N HIS A 57 -8.15 5.01 -0.46
CA HIS A 57 -7.33 6.11 -0.97
C HIS A 57 -7.49 7.33 -0.07
N SER A 58 -6.39 7.78 0.50
CA SER A 58 -6.34 8.87 1.48
C SER A 58 -7.00 10.14 0.98
N GLU A 59 -6.75 10.49 -0.27
CA GLU A 59 -7.17 11.72 -0.93
C GLU A 59 -8.70 11.85 -1.00
N ASN A 60 -9.42 10.73 -1.09
CA ASN A 60 -10.88 10.70 -1.11
C ASN A 60 -11.50 11.16 0.22
N PHE A 61 -10.70 11.24 1.28
CA PHE A 61 -11.15 11.55 2.65
C PHE A 61 -10.50 12.81 3.24
N PHE A 62 -9.85 13.65 2.42
CA PHE A 62 -9.27 14.92 2.87
C PHE A 62 -10.33 15.98 3.24
N GLY A 63 -11.57 15.79 2.79
CA GLY A 63 -12.67 16.63 3.20
C GLY A 63 -12.89 16.62 4.72
N GLN A 64 -13.21 17.80 5.29
CA GLN A 64 -13.38 17.93 6.75
C GLN A 64 -14.70 17.34 7.28
N GLY A 65 -15.58 16.87 6.41
CA GLY A 65 -16.90 16.31 6.75
C GLY A 65 -17.61 15.75 5.52
N GLY A 66 -18.95 15.63 5.61
CA GLY A 66 -19.78 15.12 4.53
C GLY A 66 -19.96 13.61 4.55
N ALA A 67 -20.60 13.08 3.49
CA ALA A 67 -20.99 11.67 3.41
C ALA A 67 -19.80 10.71 3.42
N ALA A 68 -18.75 11.02 2.67
CA ALA A 68 -17.53 10.18 2.61
C ALA A 68 -16.91 10.02 4.00
N TRP A 69 -16.79 11.13 4.75
CA TRP A 69 -16.27 11.09 6.11
C TRP A 69 -17.15 10.25 7.05
N ALA A 70 -18.47 10.41 7.01
CA ALA A 70 -19.39 9.65 7.84
C ALA A 70 -19.30 8.14 7.57
N VAL A 71 -19.17 7.76 6.30
CA VAL A 71 -18.99 6.37 5.85
C VAL A 71 -17.68 5.78 6.40
N LEU A 72 -16.57 6.50 6.26
CA LEU A 72 -15.28 6.05 6.77
C LEU A 72 -15.26 5.89 8.30
N GLN A 73 -15.88 6.83 9.03
CA GLN A 73 -16.04 6.73 10.48
C GLN A 73 -16.85 5.49 10.89
N GLN A 74 -17.92 5.18 10.15
CA GLN A 74 -18.74 4.00 10.43
C GLN A 74 -17.97 2.71 10.15
N ALA A 75 -17.23 2.62 9.04
CA ALA A 75 -16.39 1.46 8.74
C ALA A 75 -15.31 1.24 9.80
N ARG A 76 -14.68 2.33 10.26
CA ARG A 76 -13.64 2.30 11.29
C ARG A 76 -14.11 1.72 12.65
N GLN A 77 -15.41 1.74 12.94
CA GLN A 77 -15.97 1.11 14.14
C GLN A 77 -15.90 -0.43 14.08
N THR A 78 -15.87 -0.98 12.86
CA THR A 78 -15.89 -2.43 12.65
C THR A 78 -14.53 -2.96 12.20
N TYR A 79 -13.83 -2.21 11.33
CA TYR A 79 -12.58 -2.62 10.71
C TYR A 79 -11.41 -1.73 11.05
N PRO A 80 -10.21 -2.28 11.25
CA PRO A 80 -8.97 -1.52 11.08
C PRO A 80 -8.92 -0.93 9.68
N VAL A 81 -8.34 0.27 9.53
CA VAL A 81 -8.23 0.98 8.24
C VAL A 81 -6.77 1.23 7.92
N SER A 82 -6.34 0.86 6.71
CA SER A 82 -5.11 1.28 6.05
C SER A 82 -5.40 2.52 5.20
N LEU A 83 -4.51 3.50 5.20
CA LEU A 83 -4.56 4.68 4.35
C LEU A 83 -3.50 4.55 3.27
N HIS A 84 -3.91 4.43 2.02
CA HIS A 84 -3.03 4.38 0.88
C HIS A 84 -3.10 5.72 0.13
N GLY A 85 -1.96 6.35 -0.10
CA GLY A 85 -1.84 7.64 -0.78
C GLY A 85 -1.38 7.48 -2.22
N VAL A 86 -1.90 8.33 -3.09
CA VAL A 86 -1.52 8.40 -4.50
C VAL A 86 -0.95 9.78 -4.87
N GLY A 87 -0.76 10.67 -3.90
CA GLY A 87 -0.48 12.08 -4.17
C GLY A 87 0.69 12.72 -3.43
N LEU A 88 1.40 12.02 -2.55
CA LEU A 88 2.58 12.57 -1.89
C LEU A 88 3.72 12.83 -2.88
N ALA A 89 3.78 12.04 -3.97
CA ALA A 89 4.80 12.17 -5.01
C ALA A 89 6.22 12.16 -4.41
N LEU A 90 6.51 11.15 -3.59
CA LEU A 90 7.69 11.04 -2.71
C LEU A 90 9.03 11.21 -3.44
N GLY A 91 9.11 10.83 -4.72
CA GLY A 91 10.30 10.99 -5.57
C GLY A 91 10.45 12.36 -6.22
N SER A 92 9.53 13.30 -5.99
CA SER A 92 9.58 14.61 -6.61
C SER A 92 10.67 15.49 -6.02
N SER A 93 11.56 16.02 -6.86
CA SER A 93 12.62 16.95 -6.46
C SER A 93 12.09 18.30 -5.95
N ALA A 94 10.82 18.63 -6.26
CA ALA A 94 10.11 19.77 -5.70
C ALA A 94 9.71 19.59 -4.22
N GLY A 95 9.97 18.42 -3.65
CA GLY A 95 9.57 18.06 -2.29
C GLY A 95 8.09 17.69 -2.16
N VAL A 96 7.69 17.29 -0.97
CA VAL A 96 6.30 16.96 -0.64
C VAL A 96 5.46 18.24 -0.55
N ASP A 97 4.23 18.20 -1.05
CA ASP A 97 3.28 19.33 -0.93
C ASP A 97 2.88 19.54 0.52
N PRO A 98 3.15 20.72 1.13
CA PRO A 98 2.80 20.95 2.53
C PRO A 98 1.31 20.86 2.81
N TRP A 99 0.46 21.31 1.88
CA TRP A 99 -0.98 21.23 2.04
C TRP A 99 -1.45 19.77 2.03
N HIS A 100 -0.97 18.97 1.07
CA HIS A 100 -1.28 17.55 0.97
C HIS A 100 -0.87 16.80 2.24
N LEU A 101 0.37 17.01 2.68
CA LEU A 101 0.90 16.40 3.90
C LEU A 101 0.11 16.80 5.14
N ASP A 102 -0.37 18.05 5.23
CA ASP A 102 -1.23 18.50 6.33
C ASP A 102 -2.62 17.86 6.28
N GLN A 103 -3.22 17.64 5.09
CA GLN A 103 -4.48 16.91 4.98
C GLN A 103 -4.29 15.45 5.42
N LEU A 104 -3.25 14.79 4.94
CA LEU A 104 -2.94 13.42 5.35
C LEU A 104 -2.71 13.33 6.87
N ALA A 105 -1.96 14.25 7.44
CA ALA A 105 -1.71 14.27 8.89
C ALA A 105 -3.01 14.43 9.71
N ARG A 106 -3.94 15.27 9.25
CA ARG A 106 -5.26 15.41 9.87
C ARG A 106 -6.08 14.12 9.77
N LEU A 107 -6.07 13.48 8.58
CA LEU A 107 -6.76 12.21 8.37
C LEU A 107 -6.18 11.12 9.27
N VAL A 108 -4.86 10.99 9.32
CA VAL A 108 -4.14 10.05 10.21
C VAL A 108 -4.51 10.26 11.67
N ALA A 109 -4.54 11.51 12.15
CA ALA A 109 -4.89 11.82 13.53
C ALA A 109 -6.36 11.48 13.88
N ARG A 110 -7.27 11.53 12.90
CA ARG A 110 -8.70 11.25 13.10
C ARG A 110 -9.06 9.77 12.97
N ILE A 111 -8.41 9.06 12.06
CA ILE A 111 -8.70 7.64 11.76
C ILE A 111 -7.83 6.71 12.58
N GLU A 112 -6.62 7.15 12.98
CA GLU A 112 -5.62 6.30 13.62
C GLU A 112 -5.44 4.98 12.83
N PRO A 113 -4.99 5.06 11.56
CA PRO A 113 -4.93 3.91 10.66
C PRO A 113 -3.90 2.91 11.16
N VAL A 114 -4.06 1.64 10.77
CA VAL A 114 -3.07 0.59 11.08
C VAL A 114 -1.80 0.76 10.26
N ARG A 115 -1.91 1.24 9.01
CA ARG A 115 -0.80 1.54 8.10
C ARG A 115 -1.06 2.82 7.33
N VAL A 116 0.00 3.42 6.82
CA VAL A 116 -0.03 4.52 5.85
C VAL A 116 1.00 4.21 4.79
N SER A 117 0.62 4.25 3.54
CA SER A 117 1.48 3.97 2.38
C SER A 117 1.35 5.04 1.30
N ASP A 118 2.36 5.14 0.44
CA ASP A 118 2.36 5.92 -0.80
C ASP A 118 3.49 5.40 -1.70
N HIS A 119 3.53 5.83 -2.95
CA HIS A 119 4.35 5.25 -4.00
C HIS A 119 5.76 5.86 -4.11
N ALA A 120 6.72 5.05 -4.58
CA ALA A 120 8.06 5.49 -4.98
C ALA A 120 8.02 6.19 -6.35
N CYS A 121 7.20 7.21 -6.49
CA CYS A 121 6.95 7.92 -7.74
C CYS A 121 7.30 9.41 -7.68
N PHE A 122 7.41 10.06 -8.84
CA PHE A 122 7.30 11.50 -8.90
C PHE A 122 6.04 11.90 -9.68
N ALA A 123 5.45 13.04 -9.33
CA ALA A 123 4.30 13.60 -10.05
C ALA A 123 4.38 15.13 -10.11
N ARG A 124 5.28 15.76 -9.35
CA ARG A 124 5.41 17.20 -9.24
C ARG A 124 6.73 17.69 -9.80
N GLY A 125 6.66 18.81 -10.50
CA GLY A 125 7.83 19.47 -11.08
C GLY A 125 7.59 20.97 -11.24
N SER A 126 8.55 21.65 -11.86
CA SER A 126 8.43 23.06 -12.24
C SER A 126 8.58 23.19 -13.75
N TRP A 127 7.66 23.90 -14.34
CA TRP A 127 7.70 24.24 -15.76
C TRP A 127 7.44 25.74 -15.95
N GLY A 128 8.39 26.45 -16.55
CA GLY A 128 8.26 27.91 -16.74
C GLY A 128 8.11 28.69 -15.43
N GLY A 129 8.64 28.19 -14.30
CA GLY A 129 8.49 28.81 -12.99
C GLY A 129 7.16 28.48 -12.26
N ALA A 130 6.24 27.78 -12.92
CA ALA A 130 5.01 27.30 -12.29
C ALA A 130 5.17 25.86 -11.76
N SER A 131 4.55 25.55 -10.65
CA SER A 131 4.42 24.17 -10.18
C SER A 131 3.42 23.42 -11.06
N VAL A 132 3.79 22.26 -11.56
CA VAL A 132 2.94 21.38 -12.36
C VAL A 132 2.83 20.02 -11.67
N HIS A 133 1.67 19.36 -11.87
CA HIS A 133 1.41 18.01 -11.39
C HIS A 133 1.01 17.14 -12.57
N ALA A 134 1.64 15.97 -12.71
CA ALA A 134 1.43 15.08 -13.84
C ALA A 134 0.08 14.34 -13.79
N ALA A 135 -0.56 14.30 -12.62
CA ALA A 135 -1.75 13.49 -12.36
C ALA A 135 -1.55 11.99 -12.67
N ASP A 136 -0.33 11.51 -12.47
CA ASP A 136 0.11 10.14 -12.72
C ASP A 136 1.24 9.76 -11.76
N LEU A 137 1.46 8.44 -11.58
CA LEU A 137 2.54 7.88 -10.77
C LEU A 137 3.76 7.62 -11.67
N LEU A 138 4.55 8.65 -11.93
CA LEU A 138 5.70 8.54 -12.83
C LEU A 138 6.89 7.88 -12.14
N PRO A 139 7.57 6.92 -12.81
CA PRO A 139 8.72 6.22 -12.26
C PRO A 139 9.91 7.17 -12.06
N ILE A 140 10.77 6.84 -11.11
CA ILE A 140 12.02 7.57 -10.83
C ILE A 140 13.22 6.82 -11.39
N ALA A 141 14.29 7.54 -11.73
CA ALA A 141 15.55 6.91 -12.08
C ALA A 141 16.23 6.35 -10.82
N PHE A 142 16.71 5.11 -10.86
CA PHE A 142 17.36 4.46 -9.72
C PHE A 142 18.85 4.82 -9.70
N HIS A 143 19.16 5.93 -9.03
CA HIS A 143 20.52 6.41 -8.79
C HIS A 143 20.61 7.21 -7.48
N GLN A 144 21.81 7.51 -7.02
CA GLN A 144 22.05 8.12 -5.71
C GLN A 144 21.26 9.41 -5.46
N ARG A 145 21.14 10.29 -6.46
CA ARG A 145 20.41 11.57 -6.30
C ARG A 145 18.92 11.39 -6.07
N SER A 146 18.28 10.48 -6.83
CA SER A 146 16.86 10.16 -6.63
C SER A 146 16.63 9.52 -5.26
N LEU A 147 17.55 8.66 -4.84
CA LEU A 147 17.50 8.05 -3.52
C LEU A 147 17.60 9.09 -2.41
N ASP A 148 18.49 10.08 -2.55
CA ASP A 148 18.62 11.16 -1.58
C ASP A 148 17.33 11.98 -1.47
N VAL A 149 16.70 12.32 -2.60
CA VAL A 149 15.41 13.02 -2.65
C VAL A 149 14.32 12.18 -1.98
N LEU A 150 14.20 10.92 -2.38
CA LEU A 150 13.17 10.03 -1.86
C LEU A 150 13.32 9.83 -0.34
N CYS A 151 14.55 9.58 0.15
CA CYS A 151 14.82 9.45 1.58
C CYS A 151 14.43 10.71 2.36
N ALA A 152 14.79 11.91 1.87
CA ALA A 152 14.48 13.17 2.53
C ALA A 152 12.96 13.40 2.62
N ASN A 153 12.23 13.13 1.53
CA ASN A 153 10.78 13.30 1.49
C ASN A 153 10.07 12.27 2.40
N VAL A 154 10.48 11.01 2.37
CA VAL A 154 9.96 9.96 3.26
C VAL A 154 10.20 10.32 4.73
N GLN A 155 11.40 10.79 5.09
CA GLN A 155 11.70 11.23 6.46
C GLN A 155 10.81 12.39 6.88
N GLN A 156 10.63 13.41 6.01
CA GLN A 156 9.73 14.53 6.27
C GLN A 156 8.28 14.06 6.56
N VAL A 157 7.78 13.11 5.76
CA VAL A 157 6.43 12.54 5.95
C VAL A 157 6.35 11.79 7.27
N GLN A 158 7.31 10.91 7.58
CA GLN A 158 7.34 10.15 8.83
C GLN A 158 7.43 11.05 10.06
N GLU A 159 8.24 12.11 9.99
CA GLU A 159 8.35 13.11 11.04
C GLU A 159 7.03 13.85 11.26
N ARG A 160 6.31 14.22 10.20
CA ARG A 160 5.01 14.90 10.29
C ARG A 160 3.92 13.99 10.82
N LEU A 161 3.90 12.73 10.38
CA LEU A 161 2.89 11.74 10.77
C LEU A 161 3.20 11.06 12.11
N LYS A 162 4.45 11.13 12.61
CA LYS A 162 4.95 10.45 13.82
C LYS A 162 4.77 8.92 13.76
N ARG A 163 4.97 8.34 12.59
CA ARG A 163 4.84 6.91 12.33
C ARG A 163 5.62 6.48 11.09
N PRO A 164 5.99 5.20 10.97
CA PRO A 164 6.56 4.67 9.74
C PRO A 164 5.59 4.83 8.56
N LEU A 165 6.16 5.07 7.38
CA LEU A 165 5.49 5.04 6.09
C LEU A 165 5.84 3.73 5.40
N LEU A 166 4.91 3.16 4.63
CA LEU A 166 5.19 2.10 3.68
C LEU A 166 5.36 2.74 2.31
N VAL A 167 6.43 2.37 1.61
CA VAL A 167 6.71 2.88 0.25
C VAL A 167 6.54 1.76 -0.75
N GLU A 168 5.73 2.01 -1.77
CA GLU A 168 5.34 1.02 -2.77
C GLU A 168 6.21 1.09 -4.03
N ASN A 169 6.57 -0.10 -4.57
CA ASN A 169 7.16 -0.24 -5.89
C ASN A 169 6.13 -0.01 -7.00
N LEU A 170 6.57 0.43 -8.17
CA LEU A 170 5.68 0.78 -9.28
C LEU A 170 5.73 -0.22 -10.43
N SER A 171 4.65 -0.28 -11.20
CA SER A 171 4.73 -0.63 -12.61
C SER A 171 5.31 0.55 -13.41
N ALA A 172 6.26 0.29 -14.32
CA ALA A 172 6.99 1.32 -15.02
C ALA A 172 7.06 1.07 -16.53
N HIS A 173 6.40 1.94 -17.30
CA HIS A 173 6.45 1.89 -18.76
C HIS A 173 7.64 2.67 -19.36
N VAL A 174 8.32 3.46 -18.51
CA VAL A 174 9.48 4.28 -18.90
C VAL A 174 10.70 3.87 -18.09
N ARG A 175 11.84 3.76 -18.77
CA ARG A 175 13.14 3.51 -18.16
C ARG A 175 14.05 4.71 -18.36
N PHE A 176 14.87 4.97 -17.35
CA PHE A 176 15.86 6.05 -17.42
C PHE A 176 17.26 5.48 -17.66
N ASN A 177 17.92 5.94 -18.72
CA ASN A 177 19.31 5.57 -19.01
C ASN A 177 20.29 6.01 -17.91
N SER A 178 19.88 6.91 -17.04
CA SER A 178 20.66 7.40 -15.90
C SER A 178 20.57 6.48 -14.66
N SER A 179 19.73 5.43 -14.68
CA SER A 179 19.69 4.44 -13.62
C SER A 179 20.99 3.64 -13.60
N ASP A 180 21.69 3.65 -12.47
CA ASP A 180 22.99 3.00 -12.25
C ASP A 180 22.96 1.94 -11.14
N MET A 181 21.76 1.73 -10.53
CA MET A 181 21.51 0.66 -9.56
C MET A 181 20.21 -0.09 -9.88
N ARG A 182 20.07 -1.29 -9.34
CA ARG A 182 18.84 -2.08 -9.47
C ARG A 182 17.75 -1.52 -8.57
N GLU A 183 16.49 -1.68 -8.95
CA GLU A 183 15.34 -1.28 -8.14
C GLU A 183 15.39 -1.89 -6.73
N THR A 184 15.69 -3.18 -6.62
CA THR A 184 15.76 -3.89 -5.33
C THR A 184 16.86 -3.36 -4.42
N GLU A 185 17.99 -2.94 -4.98
CA GLU A 185 19.08 -2.27 -4.25
C GLU A 185 18.65 -0.88 -3.81
N PHE A 186 18.02 -0.12 -4.69
CA PHE A 186 17.48 1.22 -4.42
C PHE A 186 16.45 1.20 -3.27
N LEU A 187 15.48 0.28 -3.32
CA LEU A 187 14.46 0.13 -2.28
C LEU A 187 15.05 -0.38 -0.95
N THR A 188 16.02 -1.28 -1.00
CA THR A 188 16.74 -1.75 0.20
C THR A 188 17.47 -0.60 0.90
N GLU A 189 18.18 0.24 0.12
CA GLU A 189 18.87 1.41 0.65
C GLU A 189 17.89 2.49 1.15
N LEU A 190 16.73 2.65 0.51
CA LEU A 190 15.66 3.52 1.00
C LEU A 190 15.23 3.10 2.41
N VAL A 191 14.90 1.82 2.61
CA VAL A 191 14.50 1.28 3.93
C VAL A 191 15.59 1.51 4.96
N ARG A 192 16.83 1.15 4.63
CA ARG A 192 17.98 1.30 5.53
C ARG A 192 18.20 2.74 5.97
N ARG A 193 18.03 3.71 5.06
CA ARG A 193 18.35 5.13 5.29
C ARG A 193 17.22 5.92 5.94
N SER A 194 15.98 5.64 5.54
CA SER A 194 14.81 6.40 5.99
C SER A 194 14.09 5.75 7.17
N GLY A 195 14.30 4.44 7.41
CA GLY A 195 13.56 3.67 8.41
C GLY A 195 12.11 3.40 8.04
N CYS A 196 11.72 3.60 6.77
CA CYS A 196 10.41 3.18 6.25
C CYS A 196 10.35 1.65 6.09
N SER A 197 9.17 1.14 5.81
CA SER A 197 8.98 -0.22 5.30
C SER A 197 8.55 -0.18 3.84
N LEU A 198 8.50 -1.36 3.19
CA LEU A 198 7.96 -1.49 1.85
C LEU A 198 6.53 -2.03 1.90
N LEU A 199 5.69 -1.48 1.07
CA LEU A 199 4.55 -2.15 0.51
C LEU A 199 5.04 -2.74 -0.81
N VAL A 200 4.95 -4.08 -0.95
CA VAL A 200 5.38 -4.76 -2.17
C VAL A 200 4.15 -5.15 -2.97
N ASP A 201 3.92 -4.43 -4.05
CA ASP A 201 2.89 -4.83 -5.01
C ASP A 201 3.45 -5.90 -5.95
N VAL A 202 2.86 -7.11 -5.83
CA VAL A 202 3.25 -8.30 -6.60
C VAL A 202 2.82 -8.20 -8.05
N ASN A 203 1.66 -7.55 -8.31
CA ASN A 203 1.17 -7.33 -9.67
C ASN A 203 2.06 -6.33 -10.43
N ASN A 204 2.53 -5.27 -9.79
CA ASN A 204 3.46 -4.29 -10.38
C ASN A 204 4.75 -4.95 -10.84
N ILE A 205 5.33 -5.83 -10.02
CA ILE A 205 6.54 -6.59 -10.40
C ILE A 205 6.24 -7.48 -11.61
N TYR A 206 5.07 -8.14 -11.61
CA TYR A 206 4.69 -9.05 -12.67
C TYR A 206 4.39 -8.30 -13.98
N VAL A 207 3.68 -7.18 -13.95
CA VAL A 207 3.44 -6.30 -15.11
C VAL A 207 4.76 -5.83 -15.70
N ASN A 208 5.72 -5.39 -14.88
CA ASN A 208 7.06 -5.04 -15.33
C ASN A 208 7.75 -6.22 -16.04
N ALA A 209 7.69 -7.43 -15.48
CA ALA A 209 8.30 -8.63 -16.06
C ALA A 209 7.61 -9.05 -17.37
N LEU A 210 6.29 -8.89 -17.50
CA LEU A 210 5.55 -9.12 -18.74
C LEU A 210 5.97 -8.14 -19.84
N ASN A 211 6.08 -6.85 -19.53
CA ASN A 211 6.54 -5.83 -20.48
C ASN A 211 8.00 -6.06 -20.90
N GLU A 212 8.85 -6.57 -19.99
CA GLU A 212 10.21 -7.02 -20.35
C GLU A 212 10.20 -8.21 -21.32
N ARG A 213 9.27 -9.15 -21.13
CA ARG A 213 9.09 -10.29 -22.06
C ARG A 213 8.62 -9.82 -23.42
N LEU A 214 7.64 -8.92 -23.49
CA LEU A 214 7.17 -8.32 -24.75
C LEU A 214 8.29 -7.60 -25.49
N ALA A 215 9.18 -6.95 -24.77
CA ALA A 215 10.35 -6.29 -25.34
C ALA A 215 11.52 -7.24 -25.68
N GLY A 216 11.35 -8.57 -25.51
CA GLY A 216 12.38 -9.57 -25.79
C GLY A 216 13.57 -9.59 -24.83
N ARG A 217 13.45 -8.96 -23.66
CA ARG A 217 14.51 -8.86 -22.64
C ARG A 217 14.43 -9.93 -21.54
N SER A 218 13.31 -10.61 -21.42
CA SER A 218 13.12 -11.72 -20.49
C SER A 218 12.29 -12.83 -21.13
N ALA A 219 12.49 -14.08 -20.71
CA ALA A 219 11.73 -15.24 -21.19
C ALA A 219 10.75 -15.79 -20.15
N ASP A 220 11.01 -15.58 -18.86
CA ASP A 220 10.26 -16.16 -17.75
C ASP A 220 9.91 -15.08 -16.71
N PRO A 221 8.72 -14.44 -16.83
CA PRO A 221 8.30 -13.40 -15.91
C PRO A 221 8.17 -13.85 -14.45
N VAL A 222 7.67 -15.06 -14.21
CA VAL A 222 7.50 -15.56 -12.83
C VAL A 222 8.86 -15.72 -12.14
N ARG A 223 9.84 -16.27 -12.85
CA ARG A 223 11.22 -16.39 -12.33
C ARG A 223 11.83 -15.02 -12.05
N VAL A 224 11.65 -14.05 -12.94
CA VAL A 224 12.15 -12.68 -12.73
C VAL A 224 11.55 -12.07 -11.46
N CYS A 225 10.25 -12.24 -11.23
CA CYS A 225 9.57 -11.74 -10.03
C CYS A 225 10.08 -12.43 -8.76
N THR A 226 10.27 -13.74 -8.75
CA THR A 226 10.79 -14.44 -7.58
C THR A 226 12.24 -14.05 -7.27
N GLU A 227 13.09 -13.88 -8.30
CA GLU A 227 14.45 -13.35 -8.14
C GLU A 227 14.46 -11.90 -7.62
N TRP A 228 13.50 -11.07 -8.02
CA TRP A 228 13.32 -9.72 -7.49
C TRP A 228 12.97 -9.76 -5.99
N LEU A 229 12.00 -10.60 -5.61
CA LEU A 229 11.57 -10.77 -4.21
C LEU A 229 12.72 -11.28 -3.33
N ASP A 230 13.54 -12.21 -3.83
CA ASP A 230 14.67 -12.77 -3.09
C ASP A 230 15.78 -11.74 -2.77
N GLN A 231 15.85 -10.66 -3.53
CA GLN A 231 16.80 -9.56 -3.30
C GLN A 231 16.32 -8.57 -2.22
N ILE A 232 15.02 -8.55 -1.90
CA ILE A 232 14.49 -7.68 -0.83
C ILE A 232 14.75 -8.35 0.53
N PRO A 233 15.30 -7.62 1.51
CA PRO A 233 15.47 -8.14 2.86
C PRO A 233 14.11 -8.53 3.49
N PRO A 234 13.97 -9.70 4.13
CA PRO A 234 12.68 -10.17 4.65
C PRO A 234 11.97 -9.18 5.58
N HIS A 235 12.73 -8.44 6.36
CA HIS A 235 12.18 -7.47 7.32
C HIS A 235 11.77 -6.14 6.68
N ALA A 236 12.08 -5.92 5.40
CA ALA A 236 11.77 -4.66 4.73
C ALA A 236 10.30 -4.55 4.31
N ALA A 237 9.67 -5.66 3.93
CA ALA A 237 8.26 -5.67 3.54
C ALA A 237 7.34 -5.75 4.76
N ALA A 238 6.30 -4.91 4.79
CA ALA A 238 5.28 -4.88 5.84
C ALA A 238 3.87 -5.14 5.32
N GLU A 239 3.67 -5.04 4.01
CA GLU A 239 2.40 -5.28 3.32
C GLU A 239 2.66 -5.78 1.90
N LEU A 240 1.75 -6.63 1.39
CA LEU A 240 1.70 -7.02 -0.01
C LEU A 240 0.40 -6.54 -0.63
N HIS A 241 0.48 -6.01 -1.86
CA HIS A 241 -0.69 -5.86 -2.74
C HIS A 241 -0.71 -6.96 -3.79
N VAL A 242 -1.92 -7.40 -4.13
CA VAL A 242 -2.21 -8.30 -5.25
C VAL A 242 -3.39 -7.74 -6.03
N ALA A 243 -3.27 -7.70 -7.33
CA ALA A 243 -4.26 -7.14 -8.24
C ALA A 243 -4.30 -7.90 -9.56
N GLY A 244 -5.27 -7.59 -10.41
CA GLY A 244 -5.26 -7.97 -11.81
C GLY A 244 -4.65 -6.88 -12.69
N HIS A 245 -4.48 -7.19 -13.98
CA HIS A 245 -3.92 -6.28 -14.97
C HIS A 245 -4.58 -6.54 -16.33
N THR A 246 -4.41 -5.62 -17.28
CA THR A 246 -4.90 -5.76 -18.65
C THR A 246 -3.75 -5.98 -19.63
N ASP A 247 -3.83 -7.09 -20.38
CA ASP A 247 -2.92 -7.38 -21.50
C ASP A 247 -3.51 -6.82 -22.79
N CYS A 248 -2.89 -5.77 -23.34
CA CYS A 248 -3.29 -5.14 -24.62
C CYS A 248 -2.55 -5.73 -25.83
N GLY A 249 -1.75 -6.77 -25.64
CA GLY A 249 -0.98 -7.44 -26.71
C GLY A 249 0.41 -6.86 -26.93
N ASP A 250 0.55 -5.57 -27.08
CA ASP A 250 1.82 -4.84 -27.25
C ASP A 250 2.33 -4.18 -25.96
N ILE A 251 1.47 -4.06 -24.97
CA ILE A 251 1.75 -3.55 -23.63
C ILE A 251 0.82 -4.21 -22.60
N VAL A 252 1.33 -4.45 -21.41
CA VAL A 252 0.53 -4.84 -20.24
C VAL A 252 0.40 -3.65 -19.31
N ILE A 253 -0.83 -3.34 -18.92
CA ILE A 253 -1.17 -2.18 -18.10
C ILE A 253 -1.63 -2.65 -16.71
N ASP A 254 -1.06 -2.04 -15.70
CA ASP A 254 -1.40 -2.20 -14.31
C ASP A 254 -2.62 -1.32 -13.97
N ASP A 255 -3.80 -1.81 -14.29
CA ASP A 255 -5.06 -1.07 -14.17
C ASP A 255 -5.93 -1.54 -12.99
N HIS A 256 -5.52 -2.62 -12.33
CA HIS A 256 -6.24 -3.25 -11.21
C HIS A 256 -7.74 -3.44 -11.50
N GLY A 257 -8.05 -3.87 -12.74
CA GLY A 257 -9.43 -3.97 -13.25
C GLY A 257 -9.94 -5.40 -13.40
N SER A 258 -9.18 -6.41 -13.03
CA SER A 258 -9.52 -7.82 -13.24
C SER A 258 -9.14 -8.69 -12.04
N ARG A 259 -9.56 -9.97 -12.08
CA ARG A 259 -9.13 -10.96 -11.07
C ARG A 259 -7.63 -11.17 -11.09
N VAL A 260 -7.09 -11.45 -9.93
CA VAL A 260 -5.67 -11.84 -9.78
C VAL A 260 -5.42 -13.14 -10.55
N CYS A 261 -4.48 -13.14 -11.49
CA CYS A 261 -4.15 -14.30 -12.29
C CYS A 261 -3.34 -15.35 -11.51
N ASP A 262 -3.26 -16.58 -12.03
CA ASP A 262 -2.61 -17.69 -11.32
C ASP A 262 -1.11 -17.47 -11.13
N GLU A 263 -0.45 -16.79 -12.06
CA GLU A 263 0.97 -16.44 -11.98
C GLU A 263 1.24 -15.45 -10.85
N VAL A 264 0.40 -14.41 -10.69
CA VAL A 264 0.49 -13.47 -9.57
C VAL A 264 0.27 -14.20 -8.25
N TRP A 265 -0.68 -15.14 -8.17
CA TRP A 265 -0.86 -15.99 -6.99
C TRP A 265 0.33 -16.92 -6.72
N GLN A 266 1.01 -17.40 -7.75
CA GLN A 266 2.25 -18.17 -7.59
C GLN A 266 3.36 -17.31 -6.99
N ILE A 267 3.57 -16.10 -7.51
CA ILE A 267 4.56 -15.13 -7.02
C ILE A 267 4.21 -14.70 -5.60
N TYR A 268 2.93 -14.46 -5.30
CA TYR A 268 2.43 -14.13 -3.97
C TYR A 268 2.78 -15.19 -2.92
N ARG A 269 2.63 -16.49 -3.24
CA ARG A 269 3.04 -17.57 -2.32
C ARG A 269 4.52 -17.51 -2.00
N HIS A 270 5.36 -17.20 -3.00
CA HIS A 270 6.79 -17.01 -2.80
C HIS A 270 7.07 -15.79 -1.89
N ALA A 271 6.39 -14.66 -2.14
CA ALA A 271 6.51 -13.45 -1.32
C ALA A 271 6.12 -13.71 0.14
N GLN A 272 5.01 -14.40 0.39
CA GLN A 272 4.57 -14.76 1.74
C GLN A 272 5.58 -15.68 2.46
N ALA A 273 6.13 -16.66 1.76
CA ALA A 273 7.19 -17.52 2.33
C ALA A 273 8.46 -16.71 2.64
N ARG A 274 8.80 -15.74 1.78
CA ARG A 274 9.98 -14.87 1.92
C ARG A 274 9.86 -13.89 3.07
N PHE A 275 8.70 -13.23 3.22
CA PHE A 275 8.50 -12.13 4.16
C PHE A 275 7.85 -12.54 5.50
N GLY A 276 7.51 -13.81 5.67
CA GLY A 276 7.05 -14.33 6.95
C GLY A 276 5.59 -14.02 7.31
N GLY A 277 4.69 -13.94 6.35
CA GLY A 277 3.26 -13.79 6.59
C GLY A 277 2.83 -12.34 6.86
N VAL A 278 3.26 -11.41 6.02
CA VAL A 278 2.85 -10.01 6.10
C VAL A 278 1.42 -9.78 5.64
N ALA A 279 0.81 -8.65 6.03
CA ALA A 279 -0.53 -8.27 5.63
C ALA A 279 -0.67 -8.25 4.10
N THR A 280 -1.83 -8.66 3.60
CA THR A 280 -2.12 -8.64 2.15
C THR A 280 -3.40 -7.87 1.87
N LEU A 281 -3.34 -7.01 0.87
CA LEU A 281 -4.49 -6.33 0.29
C LEU A 281 -4.81 -6.93 -1.09
N VAL A 282 -6.08 -7.17 -1.34
CA VAL A 282 -6.59 -7.32 -2.71
C VAL A 282 -7.01 -5.95 -3.19
N GLU A 283 -6.29 -5.44 -4.19
CA GLU A 283 -6.55 -4.14 -4.77
C GLU A 283 -7.40 -4.26 -6.03
N TRP A 284 -8.34 -3.31 -6.20
CA TRP A 284 -9.18 -3.24 -7.39
C TRP A 284 -9.64 -1.80 -7.59
N ASP A 285 -9.24 -1.16 -8.70
CA ASP A 285 -9.39 0.30 -8.91
C ASP A 285 -10.26 0.66 -10.10
N THR A 286 -10.28 -0.17 -11.14
CA THR A 286 -11.09 0.03 -12.34
C THR A 286 -12.07 -1.12 -12.50
N ASP A 287 -13.13 -0.95 -13.27
CA ASP A 287 -14.16 -1.98 -13.51
C ASP A 287 -14.59 -2.71 -12.22
N ILE A 288 -14.91 -1.93 -11.18
CA ILE A 288 -15.19 -2.42 -9.83
C ILE A 288 -16.28 -3.51 -9.85
N PRO A 289 -15.97 -4.77 -9.45
CA PRO A 289 -16.88 -5.89 -9.51
C PRO A 289 -17.83 -5.90 -8.30
N PRO A 290 -18.81 -6.83 -8.24
CA PRO A 290 -19.56 -7.09 -7.02
C PRO A 290 -18.65 -7.38 -5.83
N LEU A 291 -18.99 -6.89 -4.63
CA LEU A 291 -18.19 -7.06 -3.40
C LEU A 291 -17.75 -8.51 -3.14
N GLN A 292 -18.63 -9.48 -3.47
CA GLN A 292 -18.33 -10.90 -3.27
C GLN A 292 -17.06 -11.36 -4.01
N VAL A 293 -16.78 -10.77 -5.17
CA VAL A 293 -15.56 -11.09 -5.94
C VAL A 293 -14.30 -10.72 -5.16
N LEU A 294 -14.26 -9.54 -4.52
CA LEU A 294 -13.12 -9.13 -3.68
C LEU A 294 -13.02 -10.02 -2.43
N LEU A 295 -14.14 -10.38 -1.85
CA LEU A 295 -14.16 -11.30 -0.69
C LEU A 295 -13.61 -12.68 -1.04
N ASP A 296 -13.93 -13.20 -2.23
CA ASP A 296 -13.40 -14.47 -2.74
C ASP A 296 -11.87 -14.39 -2.94
N GLU A 297 -11.37 -13.29 -3.52
CA GLU A 297 -9.93 -13.06 -3.70
C GLU A 297 -9.21 -12.94 -2.34
N ALA A 298 -9.80 -12.22 -1.38
CA ALA A 298 -9.24 -12.14 -0.02
C ALA A 298 -9.23 -13.50 0.70
N ALA A 299 -10.26 -14.32 0.50
CA ALA A 299 -10.29 -15.68 1.01
C ALA A 299 -9.22 -16.56 0.33
N ARG A 300 -8.98 -16.39 -0.97
CA ARG A 300 -7.91 -17.07 -1.72
C ARG A 300 -6.53 -16.67 -1.16
N ALA A 301 -6.30 -15.39 -0.88
CA ALA A 301 -5.06 -14.92 -0.26
C ALA A 301 -4.78 -15.64 1.07
N ARG A 302 -5.81 -15.78 1.93
CA ARG A 302 -5.71 -16.54 3.18
C ARG A 302 -5.41 -18.01 2.98
N ALA A 303 -6.06 -18.64 2.02
CA ALA A 303 -5.90 -20.10 1.77
C ALA A 303 -4.51 -20.46 1.23
N LEU A 304 -3.78 -19.52 0.64
CA LEU A 304 -2.45 -19.74 0.06
C LEU A 304 -1.30 -19.54 1.06
N LEU A 305 -1.60 -19.21 2.31
CA LEU A 305 -0.58 -19.08 3.34
C LEU A 305 0.05 -20.42 3.68
N PRO A 306 1.35 -20.44 4.00
CA PRO A 306 1.93 -21.60 4.66
C PRO A 306 1.19 -21.81 5.99
N ALA A 307 0.76 -23.05 6.26
CA ALA A 307 0.22 -23.39 7.57
C ALA A 307 1.26 -22.93 8.61
N VAL A 308 0.82 -22.12 9.58
CA VAL A 308 1.67 -21.78 10.72
C VAL A 308 2.07 -23.10 11.34
N ALA A 309 3.35 -23.47 11.25
CA ALA A 309 3.88 -24.57 12.00
C ALA A 309 3.60 -24.22 13.47
N GLU A 310 2.66 -24.93 14.10
CA GLU A 310 2.46 -24.85 15.54
C GLU A 310 3.83 -25.04 16.17
N ALA A 311 4.34 -24.00 16.82
CA ALA A 311 5.53 -24.11 17.63
C ALA A 311 5.17 -25.11 18.73
N VAL A 312 5.44 -26.38 18.47
CA VAL A 312 5.38 -27.43 19.47
C VAL A 312 6.38 -27.05 20.54
N GLY A 313 5.85 -26.59 21.66
CA GLY A 313 6.63 -26.30 22.83
C GLY A 313 7.41 -27.53 23.24
N ALA A 314 8.70 -27.38 23.40
CA ALA A 314 9.57 -28.24 24.16
C ALA A 314 10.07 -27.45 25.37
#